data_d2334cc8ecebdadd2fd3d3abe9f25745
#
_entry.id   d2334cc8ecebdadd2fd3d3abe9f25745
#
_cell.length_a   1.000
_cell.length_b   1.000
_cell.length_c   1.000
_cell.angle_alpha   90.00
_cell.angle_beta   90.00
_cell.angle_gamma   90.00
#
_symmetry.space_group_name_H-M   'P 1'
#
loop_
_entity.id
_entity.type
_entity.pdbx_description
1 polymer ?
#
loop_
_entity_poly.entity_id
_entity_poly.type
_entity_poly.pdbx_seq_one_letter_code
_entity_poly.pdbx_strand_id
1 'polypeptide(L)'
;MANTGYKPVPHDAAFKKALLTKPGVKKAYDALEEEYATLHAMLDARLAAGLTQADVAAHMGTTVSAISRLESSLRSEKHSPSFATLRKYAQACGKKLVVQMV
;
A
#
# COMPACT_ATOMS: atom_id res chain seq x y z
N MET A 1 17.21 -6.44 -21.61
CA MET A 1 16.64 -6.54 -21.69
C MET A 1 16.30 -6.74 -21.32
N ALA A 2 16.25 -7.04 -21.23
CA ALA A 2 15.65 -7.32 -21.09
C ALA A 2 15.16 -7.65 -21.13
N ASN A 3 15.19 -7.70 -21.05
CA ASN A 3 14.54 -7.98 -21.26
C ASN A 3 14.35 -8.00 -21.78
N THR A 4 14.87 -7.99 -21.89
CA THR A 4 14.55 -8.08 -22.55
C THR A 4 13.77 -8.38 -23.33
N GLY A 5 13.88 -8.48 -23.62
CA GLY A 5 12.90 -8.94 -24.58
C GLY A 5 11.70 -9.58 -23.99
N TYR A 6 11.77 -9.77 -22.72
CA TYR A 6 10.64 -10.32 -21.98
C TYR A 6 9.51 -9.30 -21.92
N LYS A 7 8.34 -9.72 -22.39
CA LYS A 7 7.14 -8.95 -22.23
C LYS A 7 6.22 -9.70 -21.30
N PRO A 8 5.70 -9.05 -20.27
CA PRO A 8 4.71 -9.69 -19.41
C PRO A 8 3.37 -9.75 -20.13
N VAL A 9 3.36 -10.42 -21.28
CA VAL A 9 2.18 -10.50 -22.12
C VAL A 9 0.94 -10.95 -21.36
N PRO A 10 1.05 -11.92 -20.46
CA PRO A 10 -0.13 -12.36 -19.73
C PRO A 10 -0.80 -11.26 -18.93
N HIS A 11 -0.12 -10.18 -18.74
CA HIS A 11 -0.65 -9.06 -17.97
C HIS A 11 -1.21 -7.95 -18.83
N ASP A 12 -1.45 -8.26 -20.08
CA ASP A 12 -2.10 -7.28 -20.94
C ASP A 12 -3.56 -7.10 -20.51
N ALA A 13 -4.21 -6.11 -21.10
CA ALA A 13 -5.56 -5.73 -20.73
C ALA A 13 -6.56 -6.87 -20.99
N ALA A 14 -6.35 -7.64 -22.05
CA ALA A 14 -7.25 -8.74 -22.41
C ALA A 14 -7.21 -9.84 -21.36
N PHE A 15 -6.01 -10.24 -20.94
CA PHE A 15 -5.86 -11.28 -19.94
C PHE A 15 -6.45 -10.84 -18.60
N LYS A 16 -6.15 -9.64 -18.17
CA LYS A 16 -6.65 -9.07 -16.94
C LYS A 16 -8.19 -9.00 -16.96
N LYS A 17 -8.75 -8.56 -18.07
CA LYS A 17 -10.19 -8.48 -18.23
C LYS A 17 -10.84 -9.85 -18.13
N ALA A 18 -10.24 -10.86 -18.75
CA ALA A 18 -10.76 -12.23 -18.70
C ALA A 18 -10.79 -12.76 -17.28
N LEU A 19 -9.72 -12.52 -16.50
CA LEU A 19 -9.69 -12.91 -15.10
C LEU A 19 -10.74 -12.19 -14.27
N LEU A 20 -10.91 -10.91 -14.50
CA LEU A 20 -11.81 -10.08 -13.69
C LEU A 20 -13.28 -10.30 -13.99
N THR A 21 -13.60 -11.08 -15.04
CA THR A 21 -15.00 -11.46 -15.29
C THR A 21 -15.51 -12.51 -14.33
N LYS A 22 -14.62 -13.20 -13.61
CA LYS A 22 -15.02 -14.18 -12.59
C LYS A 22 -15.27 -13.44 -11.28
N PRO A 23 -16.48 -13.53 -10.69
CA PRO A 23 -16.83 -12.70 -9.52
C PRO A 23 -15.86 -12.80 -8.35
N GLY A 24 -15.46 -14.02 -8.00
CA GLY A 24 -14.54 -14.20 -6.88
C GLY A 24 -13.17 -13.62 -7.12
N VAL A 25 -12.65 -13.78 -8.34
CA VAL A 25 -11.34 -13.25 -8.71
C VAL A 25 -11.34 -11.73 -8.73
N LYS A 26 -12.39 -11.14 -9.27
CA LYS A 26 -12.51 -9.67 -9.32
C LYS A 26 -12.51 -9.07 -7.92
N LYS A 27 -13.28 -9.67 -7.02
CA LYS A 27 -13.38 -9.17 -5.65
C LYS A 27 -12.03 -9.23 -4.93
N ALA A 28 -11.31 -10.36 -5.09
CA ALA A 28 -10.01 -10.52 -4.49
C ALA A 28 -8.99 -9.54 -5.05
N TYR A 29 -9.02 -9.34 -6.37
CA TYR A 29 -8.12 -8.40 -7.03
C TYR A 29 -8.37 -6.97 -6.57
N ASP A 30 -9.64 -6.56 -6.49
CA ASP A 30 -9.99 -5.20 -6.08
C ASP A 30 -9.55 -4.93 -4.65
N ALA A 31 -9.72 -5.91 -3.75
CA ALA A 31 -9.30 -5.76 -2.36
C ALA A 31 -7.78 -5.58 -2.26
N LEU A 32 -7.01 -6.39 -2.98
CA LEU A 32 -5.55 -6.26 -3.00
C LEU A 32 -5.11 -4.93 -3.59
N GLU A 33 -5.78 -4.46 -4.62
CA GLU A 33 -5.44 -3.21 -5.26
C GLU A 33 -5.60 -2.04 -4.30
N GLU A 34 -6.68 -2.04 -3.52
CA GLU A 34 -6.91 -1.00 -2.50
C GLU A 34 -5.82 -1.02 -1.43
N GLU A 35 -5.45 -2.21 -0.96
CA GLU A 35 -4.42 -2.36 0.06
C GLU A 35 -3.07 -1.90 -0.45
N TYR A 36 -2.71 -2.28 -1.67
CA TYR A 36 -1.46 -1.83 -2.27
C TYR A 36 -1.45 -0.33 -2.53
N ALA A 37 -2.59 0.24 -2.91
CA ALA A 37 -2.68 1.68 -3.12
C ALA A 37 -2.42 2.43 -1.81
N THR A 38 -2.98 1.95 -0.71
CA THR A 38 -2.74 2.54 0.61
C THR A 38 -1.27 2.41 1.01
N LEU A 39 -0.70 1.22 0.83
CA LEU A 39 0.72 1.00 1.12
C LEU A 39 1.61 1.95 0.32
N HIS A 40 1.36 2.06 -0.98
CA HIS A 40 2.14 2.94 -1.83
C HIS A 40 2.01 4.40 -1.39
N ALA A 41 0.81 4.84 -1.03
CA ALA A 41 0.60 6.20 -0.56
C ALA A 41 1.39 6.49 0.71
N MET A 42 1.44 5.53 1.63
CA MET A 42 2.21 5.67 2.87
C MET A 42 3.70 5.70 2.59
N LEU A 43 4.20 4.79 1.77
CA LEU A 43 5.62 4.75 1.42
C LEU A 43 6.04 6.01 0.67
N ASP A 44 5.22 6.47 -0.25
CA ASP A 44 5.50 7.70 -1.00
C ASP A 44 5.55 8.91 -0.06
N ALA A 45 4.63 8.99 0.89
CA ALA A 45 4.61 10.07 1.86
C ALA A 45 5.88 10.08 2.70
N ARG A 46 6.32 8.90 3.15
CA ARG A 46 7.54 8.78 3.94
C ARG A 46 8.78 9.16 3.13
N LEU A 47 8.89 8.65 1.91
CA LEU A 47 10.03 8.93 1.05
C LEU A 47 10.06 10.39 0.60
N ALA A 48 8.91 10.97 0.29
CA ALA A 48 8.83 12.38 -0.09
C ALA A 48 9.24 13.30 1.05
N ALA A 49 9.00 12.89 2.29
CA ALA A 49 9.42 13.63 3.46
C ALA A 49 10.90 13.39 3.81
N GLY A 50 11.57 12.46 3.12
CA GLY A 50 12.94 12.12 3.40
C GLY A 50 13.14 11.37 4.70
N LEU A 51 12.11 10.65 5.15
CA LEU A 51 12.13 9.97 6.45
C LEU A 51 12.37 8.48 6.29
N THR A 52 13.13 7.94 7.24
CA THR A 52 13.31 6.49 7.39
C THR A 52 12.19 5.93 8.26
N GLN A 53 12.10 4.60 8.32
CA GLN A 53 11.19 3.95 9.27
C GLN A 53 11.50 4.37 10.71
N ALA A 54 12.77 4.55 11.03
CA ALA A 54 13.18 4.98 12.36
C ALA A 54 12.68 6.40 12.67
N ASP A 55 12.73 7.29 11.68
CA ASP A 55 12.25 8.66 11.85
C ASP A 55 10.74 8.68 12.12
N VAL A 56 9.98 7.91 11.35
CA VAL A 56 8.54 7.82 11.54
C VAL A 56 8.21 7.20 12.90
N ALA A 57 8.96 6.17 13.29
CA ALA A 57 8.77 5.54 14.59
C ALA A 57 8.97 6.54 15.71
N ALA A 58 10.00 7.35 15.62
CA ALA A 58 10.29 8.39 16.63
C ALA A 58 9.14 9.40 16.71
N HIS A 59 8.64 9.86 15.56
CA HIS A 59 7.53 10.80 15.53
C HIS A 59 6.24 10.22 16.08
N MET A 60 6.02 8.93 15.87
CA MET A 60 4.81 8.26 16.35
C MET A 60 4.94 7.74 17.79
N GLY A 61 6.14 7.82 18.37
CA GLY A 61 6.37 7.30 19.72
C GLY A 61 6.36 5.78 19.78
N THR A 62 6.86 5.12 18.75
CA THR A 62 6.86 3.66 18.67
C THR A 62 8.22 3.14 18.18
N THR A 63 8.30 1.86 17.87
CA THR A 63 9.54 1.21 17.45
C THR A 63 9.60 1.05 15.94
N VAL A 64 10.82 0.89 15.42
CA VAL A 64 11.04 0.59 14.00
C VAL A 64 10.31 -0.70 13.61
N SER A 65 10.36 -1.71 14.48
CA SER A 65 9.67 -2.97 14.24
C SER A 65 8.18 -2.77 14.08
N ALA A 66 7.58 -1.88 14.87
CA ALA A 66 6.16 -1.57 14.77
C ALA A 66 5.82 -0.92 13.42
N ILE A 67 6.69 0.00 12.96
CA ILE A 67 6.49 0.65 11.65
C ILE A 67 6.64 -0.36 10.52
N SER A 68 7.64 -1.22 10.61
CA SER A 68 7.84 -2.27 9.62
C SER A 68 6.63 -3.19 9.52
N ARG A 69 6.08 -3.60 10.68
CA ARG A 69 4.87 -4.43 10.71
C ARG A 69 3.65 -3.68 10.19
N LEU A 70 3.55 -2.40 10.50
CA LEU A 70 2.45 -1.57 10.00
C LEU A 70 2.47 -1.52 8.48
N GLU A 71 3.62 -1.24 7.88
CA GLU A 71 3.75 -1.20 6.43
C GLU A 71 3.47 -2.56 5.80
N SER A 72 3.92 -3.63 6.44
CA SER A 72 3.68 -4.99 5.96
C SER A 72 2.21 -5.41 6.10
N SER A 73 1.53 -4.94 7.15
CA SER A 73 0.15 -5.32 7.41
C SER A 73 -0.81 -4.82 6.34
N LEU A 74 -0.42 -3.80 5.59
CA LEU A 74 -1.23 -3.28 4.50
C LEU A 74 -1.35 -4.23 3.33
N ARG A 75 -0.60 -5.34 3.35
CA ARG A 75 -0.71 -6.39 2.35
C ARG A 75 -1.70 -7.48 2.76
N SER A 76 -2.30 -7.37 3.95
CA SER A 76 -3.15 -8.41 4.49
C SER A 76 -4.51 -7.85 4.87
N GLU A 77 -5.56 -8.50 4.38
CA GLU A 77 -6.92 -8.14 4.75
C GLU A 77 -7.21 -8.38 6.23
N LYS A 78 -6.45 -9.30 6.84
CA LYS A 78 -6.70 -9.70 8.22
C LYS A 78 -6.16 -8.74 9.26
N HIS A 79 -5.23 -7.88 8.89
CA HIS A 79 -4.50 -7.05 9.84
C HIS A 79 -4.41 -5.61 9.37
N SER A 80 -5.53 -5.05 8.98
CA SER A 80 -5.58 -3.66 8.55
C SER A 80 -5.37 -2.72 9.73
N PRO A 81 -4.55 -1.69 9.59
CA PRO A 81 -4.40 -0.70 10.63
C PRO A 81 -5.66 0.15 10.78
N SER A 82 -5.84 0.71 11.96
CA SER A 82 -6.96 1.64 12.20
C SER A 82 -6.71 2.98 11.51
N PHE A 83 -7.78 3.74 11.32
CA PHE A 83 -7.65 5.11 10.80
C PHE A 83 -6.81 5.99 11.72
N ALA A 84 -6.90 5.78 13.02
CA ALA A 84 -6.09 6.53 13.97
C ALA A 84 -4.59 6.29 13.73
N THR A 85 -4.22 5.05 13.47
CA THR A 85 -2.83 4.71 13.16
C THR A 85 -2.39 5.31 11.84
N LEU A 86 -3.21 5.22 10.81
CA LEU A 86 -2.89 5.81 9.52
C LEU A 86 -2.75 7.33 9.61
N ARG A 87 -3.60 7.96 10.42
CA ARG A 87 -3.54 9.40 10.64
C ARG A 87 -2.22 9.80 11.31
N LYS A 88 -1.79 9.04 12.31
CA LYS A 88 -0.53 9.30 12.98
C LYS A 88 0.66 9.15 12.04
N TYR A 89 0.62 8.13 11.20
CA TYR A 89 1.66 7.93 10.20
C TYR A 89 1.71 9.11 9.21
N ALA A 90 0.56 9.52 8.72
CA ALA A 90 0.49 10.66 7.80
C ALA A 90 1.04 11.92 8.45
N GLN A 91 0.66 12.18 9.69
CA GLN A 91 1.15 13.35 10.43
C GLN A 91 2.66 13.30 10.64
N ALA A 92 3.21 12.11 10.92
CA ALA A 92 4.65 11.95 11.07
C ALA A 92 5.38 12.30 9.77
N CYS A 93 4.75 12.11 8.63
CA CYS A 93 5.31 12.43 7.32
C CYS A 93 4.97 13.85 6.86
N GLY A 94 4.34 14.66 7.70
CA GLY A 94 3.94 16.01 7.35
C GLY A 94 2.77 16.05 6.38
N LYS A 95 1.96 15.01 6.36
CA LYS A 95 0.82 14.88 5.46
C LYS A 95 -0.49 14.79 6.23
N LYS A 96 -1.58 14.91 5.50
CA LYS A 96 -2.92 14.78 6.06
C LYS A 96 -3.59 13.56 5.45
N LEU A 97 -4.19 12.73 6.28
CA LEU A 97 -4.94 11.58 5.80
C LEU A 97 -6.28 12.04 5.23
N VAL A 98 -6.54 11.68 3.99
CA VAL A 98 -7.83 11.92 3.34
C VAL A 98 -8.36 10.59 2.85
N VAL A 99 -9.60 10.28 3.20
CA VAL A 99 -10.28 9.07 2.75
C VAL A 99 -11.37 9.47 1.77
N GLN A 100 -11.35 8.82 0.63
CA GLN A 100 -12.29 9.14 -0.44
C GLN A 100 -12.90 7.85 -0.96
N MET A 101 -14.20 7.88 -1.14
CA MET A 101 -14.93 6.79 -1.75
C MET A 101 -15.35 7.21 -3.15
N VAL A 102 -14.98 6.40 -4.10
CA VAL A 102 -15.22 6.70 -5.51
C VAL A 102 -16.04 5.59 -6.17
#